data_e3f3f0deb41f932cf19056243fc1b874
#
_entry.id   e3f3f0deb41f932cf19056243fc1b874
#
_cell.length_a   1.000
_cell.length_b   1.000
_cell.length_c   1.000
_cell.angle_alpha   90.00
_cell.angle_beta   90.00
_cell.angle_gamma   90.00
#
_symmetry.space_group_name_H-M   'P 1'
#
loop_
_entity.id
_entity.type
_entity.pdbx_description
1 polymer ?
#
loop_
_entity_poly.entity_id
_entity_poly.type
_entity_poly.pdbx_seq_one_letter_code
_entity_poly.pdbx_strand_id
1 'polypeptide(L)'
;MNWGERAESAVARYHGGETRDADQRQLTQLGNAAWAAGLSLLMDGRQGESREWLRRAAERYRDSWQDAPPGSWGRPIAAMKALLLVGDDASAAADWALEAGAADAESPIGRYAGALALLVLGEDDGARALASTLRDRDDFPRPVADALHALAASDRTAYGVAVGAVLESFEQRPDFLEDVPVADTVLVLQLLAARRDLASELPVSPLLP
;
A
#
# COMPACT_ATOMS: atom_id res chain seq x y z
N MET A 1 -3.44 -21.71 6.62
CA MET A 1 -4.18 -20.50 7.08
C MET A 1 -5.51 -20.46 6.33
N ASN A 2 -6.65 -20.24 6.99
CA ASN A 2 -7.96 -20.19 6.31
C ASN A 2 -8.25 -18.75 5.83
N TRP A 3 -7.96 -18.47 4.58
CA TRP A 3 -8.16 -17.14 4.00
C TRP A 3 -9.64 -16.79 3.83
N GLY A 4 -10.49 -17.78 3.52
CA GLY A 4 -11.94 -17.59 3.41
C GLY A 4 -12.57 -17.13 4.73
N GLU A 5 -12.25 -17.76 5.85
CA GLU A 5 -12.76 -17.34 7.18
C GLU A 5 -12.28 -15.94 7.57
N ARG A 6 -11.04 -15.58 7.23
CA ARG A 6 -10.53 -14.22 7.46
C ARG A 6 -11.30 -13.19 6.64
N ALA A 7 -11.56 -13.49 5.38
CA ALA A 7 -12.36 -12.62 4.51
C ALA A 7 -13.77 -12.42 5.07
N GLU A 8 -14.45 -13.50 5.45
CA GLU A 8 -15.79 -13.45 6.05
C GLU A 8 -15.81 -12.63 7.34
N SER A 9 -14.82 -12.83 8.22
CA SER A 9 -14.68 -12.04 9.45
C SER A 9 -14.48 -10.55 9.16
N ALA A 10 -13.64 -10.19 8.18
CA ALA A 10 -13.40 -8.81 7.80
C ALA A 10 -14.64 -8.17 7.19
N VAL A 11 -15.37 -8.88 6.34
CA VAL A 11 -16.64 -8.47 5.76
C VAL A 11 -17.69 -8.22 6.86
N ALA A 12 -17.79 -9.13 7.83
CA ALA A 12 -18.70 -8.96 8.96
C ALA A 12 -18.37 -7.72 9.79
N ARG A 13 -17.06 -7.44 10.05
CA ARG A 13 -16.63 -6.22 10.74
C ARG A 13 -16.98 -4.96 9.96
N TYR A 14 -16.81 -4.99 8.64
CA TYR A 14 -17.18 -3.87 7.78
C TYR A 14 -18.67 -3.56 7.92
N HIS A 15 -19.54 -4.52 7.69
CA HIS A 15 -20.99 -4.31 7.78
C HIS A 15 -21.48 -3.98 9.20
N GLY A 16 -20.85 -4.55 10.22
CA GLY A 16 -21.15 -4.22 11.62
C GLY A 16 -20.74 -2.80 12.02
N GLY A 17 -19.79 -2.21 11.30
CA GLY A 17 -19.30 -0.84 11.53
C GLY A 17 -20.01 0.23 10.68
N GLU A 18 -20.83 -0.14 9.71
CA GLU A 18 -21.53 0.82 8.86
C GLU A 18 -22.58 1.61 9.65
N THR A 19 -22.42 2.92 9.69
CA THR A 19 -23.39 3.86 10.27
C THR A 19 -23.64 5.02 9.31
N ARG A 20 -24.81 5.68 9.44
CA ARG A 20 -25.17 6.79 8.56
C ARG A 20 -24.25 8.01 8.73
N ASP A 21 -23.84 8.28 9.97
CA ASP A 21 -23.06 9.45 10.36
C ASP A 21 -21.66 9.02 10.86
N ALA A 22 -20.98 8.17 10.09
CA ALA A 22 -19.64 7.69 10.44
C ALA A 22 -18.62 8.84 10.47
N ASP A 23 -17.93 8.99 11.59
CA ASP A 23 -16.81 9.94 11.71
C ASP A 23 -15.56 9.44 10.97
N GLN A 24 -14.53 10.30 10.89
CA GLN A 24 -13.28 9.96 10.19
C GLN A 24 -12.57 8.72 10.76
N ARG A 25 -12.73 8.43 12.05
CA ARG A 25 -12.13 7.26 12.70
C ARG A 25 -12.88 5.99 12.31
N GLN A 26 -14.21 6.05 12.33
CA GLN A 26 -15.08 4.95 11.90
C GLN A 26 -14.88 4.66 10.40
N LEU A 27 -14.79 5.69 9.55
CA LEU A 27 -14.47 5.54 8.13
C LEU A 27 -13.10 4.87 7.91
N THR A 28 -12.10 5.23 8.72
CA THR A 28 -10.78 4.55 8.67
C THR A 28 -10.89 3.07 9.07
N GLN A 29 -11.66 2.76 10.11
CA GLN A 29 -11.89 1.37 10.52
C GLN A 29 -12.61 0.56 9.44
N LEU A 30 -13.60 1.16 8.77
CA LEU A 30 -14.25 0.55 7.61
C LEU A 30 -13.26 0.34 6.46
N GLY A 31 -12.39 1.32 6.18
CA GLY A 31 -11.30 1.17 5.22
C GLY A 31 -10.37 0.00 5.55
N ASN A 32 -9.97 -0.12 6.81
CA ASN A 32 -9.14 -1.23 7.28
C ASN A 32 -9.84 -2.59 7.15
N ALA A 33 -11.12 -2.68 7.51
CA ALA A 33 -11.90 -3.91 7.37
C ALA A 33 -12.07 -4.31 5.90
N ALA A 34 -12.36 -3.34 5.01
CA ALA A 34 -12.44 -3.58 3.57
C ALA A 34 -11.09 -4.00 2.97
N TRP A 35 -9.99 -3.39 3.41
CA TRP A 35 -8.63 -3.77 3.05
C TRP A 35 -8.33 -5.21 3.45
N ALA A 36 -8.63 -5.57 4.69
CA ALA A 36 -8.44 -6.94 5.20
C ALA A 36 -9.26 -7.97 4.42
N ALA A 37 -10.53 -7.66 4.10
CA ALA A 37 -11.37 -8.52 3.26
C ALA A 37 -10.76 -8.69 1.86
N GLY A 38 -10.36 -7.58 1.22
CA GLY A 38 -9.78 -7.59 -0.11
C GLY A 38 -8.49 -8.40 -0.20
N LEU A 39 -7.56 -8.20 0.73
CA LEU A 39 -6.30 -8.98 0.76
C LEU A 39 -6.55 -10.46 1.06
N SER A 40 -7.45 -10.78 1.99
CA SER A 40 -7.76 -12.17 2.31
C SER A 40 -8.38 -12.90 1.10
N LEU A 41 -9.27 -12.23 0.36
CA LEU A 41 -9.86 -12.76 -0.87
C LEU A 41 -8.84 -12.91 -1.99
N LEU A 42 -7.86 -12.00 -2.07
CA LEU A 42 -6.76 -12.11 -3.03
C LEU A 42 -5.95 -13.39 -2.77
N MET A 43 -5.60 -13.64 -1.51
CA MET A 43 -4.88 -14.84 -1.08
C MET A 43 -5.70 -16.12 -1.23
N ASP A 44 -7.03 -16.02 -1.21
CA ASP A 44 -7.98 -17.14 -1.43
C ASP A 44 -8.23 -17.41 -2.93
N GLY A 45 -7.60 -16.63 -3.82
CA GLY A 45 -7.79 -16.74 -5.28
C GLY A 45 -9.10 -16.15 -5.81
N ARG A 46 -9.91 -15.49 -4.96
CA ARG A 46 -11.20 -14.87 -5.29
C ARG A 46 -11.03 -13.44 -5.82
N GLN A 47 -10.31 -13.31 -6.93
CA GLN A 47 -9.86 -12.02 -7.45
C GLN A 47 -11.00 -11.02 -7.75
N GLY A 48 -12.15 -11.48 -8.25
CA GLY A 48 -13.31 -10.62 -8.53
C GLY A 48 -13.80 -9.91 -7.27
N GLU A 49 -14.05 -10.67 -6.21
CA GLU A 49 -14.52 -10.16 -4.93
C GLU A 49 -13.44 -9.33 -4.23
N SER A 50 -12.16 -9.75 -4.30
CA SER A 50 -11.02 -8.96 -3.81
C SER A 50 -11.03 -7.54 -4.38
N ARG A 51 -11.25 -7.40 -5.70
CA ARG A 51 -11.31 -6.09 -6.37
C ARG A 51 -12.41 -5.19 -5.80
N GLU A 52 -13.59 -5.73 -5.57
CA GLU A 52 -14.70 -4.96 -5.00
C GLU A 52 -14.35 -4.42 -3.61
N TRP A 53 -13.76 -5.26 -2.75
CA TRP A 53 -13.40 -4.87 -1.40
C TRP A 53 -12.24 -3.90 -1.34
N LEU A 54 -11.23 -4.05 -2.18
CA LEU A 54 -10.10 -3.10 -2.25
C LEU A 54 -10.55 -1.73 -2.78
N ARG A 55 -11.49 -1.66 -3.75
CA ARG A 55 -12.09 -0.38 -4.17
C ARG A 55 -12.83 0.30 -3.01
N ARG A 56 -13.64 -0.45 -2.26
CA ARG A 56 -14.30 0.07 -1.05
C ARG A 56 -13.28 0.58 -0.02
N ALA A 57 -12.17 -0.11 0.15
CA ALA A 57 -11.11 0.36 1.03
C ALA A 57 -10.57 1.72 0.59
N ALA A 58 -10.24 1.88 -0.70
CA ALA A 58 -9.76 3.15 -1.24
C ALA A 58 -10.78 4.29 -1.04
N GLU A 59 -12.07 4.04 -1.29
CA GLU A 59 -13.16 4.99 -1.06
C GLU A 59 -13.23 5.41 0.42
N ARG A 60 -13.25 4.45 1.36
CA ARG A 60 -13.34 4.76 2.80
C ARG A 60 -12.12 5.52 3.32
N TYR A 61 -10.93 5.21 2.84
CA TYR A 61 -9.73 5.99 3.19
C TYR A 61 -9.83 7.41 2.66
N ARG A 62 -10.35 7.63 1.46
CA ARG A 62 -10.60 8.96 0.90
C ARG A 62 -11.64 9.73 1.72
N ASP A 63 -12.78 9.12 1.99
CA ASP A 63 -13.87 9.71 2.78
C ASP A 63 -13.38 10.13 4.19
N SER A 64 -12.52 9.30 4.80
CA SER A 64 -11.99 9.54 6.14
C SER A 64 -11.00 10.72 6.22
N TRP A 65 -10.57 11.28 5.10
CA TRP A 65 -9.51 12.30 5.06
C TRP A 65 -9.96 13.67 5.50
N GLN A 66 -11.20 14.06 5.23
CA GLN A 66 -11.68 15.44 5.44
C GLN A 66 -11.41 15.97 6.85
N ASP A 67 -11.64 15.13 7.87
CA ASP A 67 -11.45 15.48 9.28
C ASP A 67 -10.26 14.72 9.91
N ALA A 68 -9.33 14.26 9.07
CA ALA A 68 -8.18 13.49 9.52
C ALA A 68 -7.18 14.35 10.30
N PRO A 69 -6.58 13.81 11.36
CA PRO A 69 -5.45 14.47 12.00
C PRO A 69 -4.31 14.72 11.01
N PRO A 70 -3.54 15.82 11.17
CA PRO A 70 -2.35 16.05 10.37
C PRO A 70 -1.41 14.85 10.39
N GLY A 71 -0.79 14.55 9.25
CA GLY A 71 0.13 13.41 9.15
C GLY A 71 -0.53 12.04 8.99
N SER A 72 -1.83 11.98 8.72
CA SER A 72 -2.58 10.72 8.47
C SER A 72 -2.22 10.06 7.13
N TRP A 73 -0.95 10.03 6.78
CA TRP A 73 -0.42 9.56 5.48
C TRP A 73 -0.75 8.11 5.13
N GLY A 74 -1.06 7.30 6.13
CA GLY A 74 -1.51 5.92 5.89
C GLY A 74 -2.73 5.81 4.98
N ARG A 75 -3.61 6.83 4.95
CA ARG A 75 -4.84 6.83 4.14
C ARG A 75 -4.56 6.95 2.64
N PRO A 76 -3.86 7.99 2.15
CA PRO A 76 -3.53 8.06 0.73
C PRO A 76 -2.61 6.91 0.29
N ILE A 77 -1.69 6.43 1.13
CA ILE A 77 -0.87 5.26 0.85
C ILE A 77 -1.76 4.03 0.62
N ALA A 78 -2.67 3.75 1.54
CA ALA A 78 -3.55 2.58 1.44
C ALA A 78 -4.51 2.68 0.25
N ALA A 79 -5.02 3.88 -0.06
CA ALA A 79 -5.86 4.10 -1.24
C ALA A 79 -5.09 3.82 -2.55
N MET A 80 -3.87 4.36 -2.70
CA MET A 80 -3.02 4.07 -3.87
C MET A 80 -2.73 2.58 -3.99
N LYS A 81 -2.34 1.93 -2.89
CA LYS A 81 -2.05 0.49 -2.88
C LYS A 81 -3.28 -0.33 -3.29
N ALA A 82 -4.46 -0.01 -2.74
CA ALA A 82 -5.70 -0.72 -3.05
C ALA A 82 -6.03 -0.65 -4.54
N LEU A 83 -5.97 0.54 -5.13
CA LEU A 83 -6.23 0.76 -6.56
C LEU A 83 -5.20 0.05 -7.45
N LEU A 84 -3.92 0.09 -7.08
CA LEU A 84 -2.86 -0.64 -7.79
C LEU A 84 -3.10 -2.15 -7.79
N LEU A 85 -3.46 -2.72 -6.62
CA LEU A 85 -3.70 -4.16 -6.47
C LEU A 85 -4.88 -4.66 -7.31
N VAL A 86 -5.87 -3.83 -7.58
CA VAL A 86 -7.00 -4.20 -8.44
C VAL A 86 -6.76 -3.89 -9.92
N GLY A 87 -5.65 -3.24 -10.26
CA GLY A 87 -5.30 -2.82 -11.61
C GLY A 87 -6.05 -1.59 -12.09
N ASP A 88 -6.63 -0.82 -11.17
CA ASP A 88 -7.31 0.44 -11.47
C ASP A 88 -6.30 1.60 -11.58
N ASP A 89 -6.75 2.72 -12.14
CA ASP A 89 -5.97 3.95 -12.15
C ASP A 89 -5.88 4.55 -10.75
N ALA A 90 -4.66 4.67 -10.24
CA ALA A 90 -4.37 5.25 -8.94
C ALA A 90 -3.95 6.73 -9.01
N SER A 91 -3.96 7.36 -10.20
CA SER A 91 -3.47 8.73 -10.40
C SER A 91 -4.19 9.75 -9.51
N ALA A 92 -5.51 9.67 -9.41
CA ALA A 92 -6.28 10.58 -8.55
C ALA A 92 -5.93 10.43 -7.05
N ALA A 93 -5.54 9.22 -6.61
CA ALA A 93 -5.09 9.00 -5.24
C ALA A 93 -3.65 9.50 -5.03
N ALA A 94 -2.82 9.44 -6.07
CA ALA A 94 -1.47 9.99 -6.08
C ALA A 94 -1.49 11.53 -6.06
N ASP A 95 -2.30 12.16 -6.92
CA ASP A 95 -2.50 13.61 -6.93
C ASP A 95 -2.97 14.09 -5.56
N TRP A 96 -3.95 13.41 -4.96
CA TRP A 96 -4.40 13.71 -3.62
C TRP A 96 -3.26 13.68 -2.57
N ALA A 97 -2.38 12.68 -2.62
CA ALA A 97 -1.26 12.62 -1.69
C ALA A 97 -0.31 13.81 -1.86
N LEU A 98 -0.02 14.20 -3.12
CA LEU A 98 0.86 15.34 -3.41
C LEU A 98 0.21 16.68 -3.06
N GLU A 99 -1.06 16.89 -3.38
CA GLU A 99 -1.84 18.08 -2.98
C GLU A 99 -1.91 18.23 -1.47
N ALA A 100 -1.93 17.14 -0.74
CA ALA A 100 -1.87 17.13 0.72
C ALA A 100 -0.47 17.46 1.29
N GLY A 101 0.54 17.63 0.43
CA GLY A 101 1.90 18.00 0.83
C GLY A 101 2.80 16.81 1.16
N ALA A 102 2.51 15.61 0.65
CA ALA A 102 3.29 14.40 0.95
C ALA A 102 4.76 14.51 0.54
N ALA A 103 5.05 15.18 -0.60
CA ALA A 103 6.41 15.35 -1.09
C ALA A 103 7.27 16.23 -0.17
N ASP A 104 6.67 17.20 0.49
CA ASP A 104 7.34 18.15 1.40
C ASP A 104 7.24 17.74 2.87
N ALA A 105 6.65 16.58 3.17
CA ALA A 105 6.45 16.14 4.53
C ALA A 105 7.79 15.90 5.27
N GLU A 106 7.86 16.32 6.53
CA GLU A 106 9.02 16.04 7.38
C GLU A 106 9.09 14.58 7.82
N SER A 107 7.91 13.94 8.01
CA SER A 107 7.80 12.57 8.45
C SER A 107 8.21 11.58 7.35
N PRO A 108 8.89 10.47 7.68
CA PRO A 108 9.29 9.47 6.68
C PRO A 108 8.09 8.82 6.02
N ILE A 109 6.99 8.63 6.73
CA ILE A 109 5.77 8.05 6.17
C ILE A 109 5.10 9.00 5.15
N GLY A 110 5.18 10.32 5.36
CA GLY A 110 4.72 11.32 4.39
C GLY A 110 5.58 11.31 3.13
N ARG A 111 6.91 11.30 3.28
CA ARG A 111 7.84 11.18 2.14
C ARG A 111 7.65 9.86 1.38
N TYR A 112 7.34 8.78 2.09
CA TYR A 112 6.98 7.52 1.44
C TYR A 112 5.69 7.67 0.62
N ALA A 113 4.66 8.34 1.15
CA ALA A 113 3.43 8.63 0.41
C ALA A 113 3.73 9.44 -0.86
N GLY A 114 4.58 10.47 -0.77
CA GLY A 114 5.02 11.27 -1.90
C GLY A 114 5.82 10.47 -2.93
N ALA A 115 6.79 9.66 -2.50
CA ALA A 115 7.57 8.82 -3.41
C ALA A 115 6.70 7.79 -4.13
N LEU A 116 5.74 7.17 -3.42
CA LEU A 116 4.78 6.24 -4.02
C LEU A 116 3.88 6.95 -5.05
N ALA A 117 3.38 8.14 -4.72
CA ALA A 117 2.55 8.95 -5.61
C ALA A 117 3.29 9.31 -6.89
N LEU A 118 4.52 9.79 -6.79
CA LEU A 118 5.35 10.13 -7.94
C LEU A 118 5.64 8.90 -8.82
N LEU A 119 5.88 7.72 -8.22
CA LEU A 119 6.02 6.46 -8.98
C LEU A 119 4.72 6.07 -9.71
N VAL A 120 3.56 6.29 -9.09
CA VAL A 120 2.25 6.05 -9.72
C VAL A 120 2.07 6.94 -10.95
N LEU A 121 2.47 8.21 -10.85
CA LEU A 121 2.35 9.22 -11.91
C LEU A 121 3.47 9.12 -12.98
N GLY A 122 4.50 8.29 -12.75
CA GLY A 122 5.64 8.16 -13.66
C GLY A 122 6.67 9.30 -13.54
N GLU A 123 6.63 10.06 -12.45
CA GLU A 123 7.58 11.13 -12.15
C GLU A 123 8.82 10.58 -11.43
N ASP A 124 9.57 9.75 -12.14
CA ASP A 124 10.63 8.93 -11.58
C ASP A 124 11.79 9.74 -10.97
N ASP A 125 12.15 10.91 -11.52
CA ASP A 125 13.21 11.74 -10.93
C ASP A 125 12.82 12.29 -9.54
N GLY A 126 11.59 12.75 -9.37
CA GLY A 126 11.04 13.19 -8.09
C GLY A 126 10.96 12.04 -7.09
N ALA A 127 10.44 10.89 -7.53
CA ALA A 127 10.37 9.68 -6.71
C ALA A 127 11.76 9.24 -6.21
N ARG A 128 12.77 9.27 -7.09
CA ARG A 128 14.15 8.94 -6.75
C ARG A 128 14.73 9.89 -5.72
N ALA A 129 14.48 11.20 -5.87
CA ALA A 129 14.96 12.20 -4.91
C ALA A 129 14.37 11.94 -3.51
N LEU A 130 13.05 11.73 -3.40
CA LEU A 130 12.40 11.41 -2.12
C LEU A 130 12.89 10.08 -1.54
N ALA A 131 12.99 9.03 -2.36
CA ALA A 131 13.50 7.74 -1.92
C ALA A 131 14.93 7.85 -1.39
N SER A 132 15.78 8.69 -1.99
CA SER A 132 17.14 8.95 -1.48
C SER A 132 17.10 9.51 -0.06
N THR A 133 16.21 10.47 0.23
CA THR A 133 16.09 11.03 1.60
C THR A 133 15.59 10.00 2.61
N LEU A 134 14.78 9.01 2.18
CA LEU A 134 14.30 7.92 3.04
C LEU A 134 15.42 6.92 3.35
N ARG A 135 16.36 6.72 2.42
CA ARG A 135 17.52 5.84 2.61
C ARG A 135 18.47 6.30 3.72
N ASP A 136 18.48 7.60 4.00
CA ASP A 136 19.34 8.19 5.03
C ASP A 136 18.69 8.22 6.42
N ARG A 137 17.52 7.58 6.58
CA ARG A 137 16.75 7.59 7.82
C ARG A 137 16.76 6.24 8.53
N ASP A 138 17.00 6.30 9.84
CA ASP A 138 16.95 5.11 10.72
C ASP A 138 15.53 4.74 11.15
N ASP A 139 14.57 5.68 11.03
CA ASP A 139 13.16 5.51 11.41
C ASP A 139 12.26 5.10 10.22
N PHE A 140 12.85 4.65 9.11
CA PHE A 140 12.15 4.12 7.95
C PHE A 140 12.76 2.79 7.47
N PRO A 141 11.96 1.80 7.03
CA PRO A 141 12.47 0.52 6.55
C PRO A 141 13.40 0.69 5.34
N ARG A 142 14.68 0.48 5.55
CA ARG A 142 15.73 0.64 4.52
C ARG A 142 15.44 -0.15 3.25
N PRO A 143 14.99 -1.44 3.30
CA PRO A 143 14.68 -2.19 2.09
C PRO A 143 13.59 -1.53 1.23
N VAL A 144 12.57 -0.92 1.84
CA VAL A 144 11.51 -0.21 1.11
C VAL A 144 12.07 1.03 0.41
N ALA A 145 12.91 1.82 1.09
CA ALA A 145 13.55 2.99 0.50
C ALA A 145 14.47 2.60 -0.68
N ASP A 146 15.24 1.52 -0.53
CA ASP A 146 16.12 1.00 -1.58
C ASP A 146 15.31 0.51 -2.79
N ALA A 147 14.18 -0.18 -2.58
CA ALA A 147 13.30 -0.65 -3.65
C ALA A 147 12.68 0.51 -4.43
N LEU A 148 12.15 1.54 -3.73
CA LEU A 148 11.62 2.75 -4.38
C LEU A 148 12.68 3.46 -5.21
N HIS A 149 13.89 3.63 -4.65
CA HIS A 149 15.00 4.29 -5.32
C HIS A 149 15.43 3.52 -6.58
N ALA A 150 15.61 2.21 -6.48
CA ALA A 150 16.02 1.37 -7.60
C ALA A 150 14.95 1.34 -8.71
N LEU A 151 13.66 1.29 -8.32
CA LEU A 151 12.54 1.35 -9.23
C LEU A 151 12.55 2.67 -10.02
N ALA A 152 12.67 3.80 -9.32
CA ALA A 152 12.73 5.13 -9.91
C ALA A 152 14.01 5.36 -10.76
N ALA A 153 15.10 4.66 -10.45
CA ALA A 153 16.34 4.69 -11.23
C ALA A 153 16.34 3.73 -12.41
N SER A 154 15.29 2.94 -12.60
CA SER A 154 15.21 1.85 -13.58
C SER A 154 16.36 0.84 -13.45
N ASP A 155 16.88 0.65 -12.23
CA ASP A 155 17.93 -0.32 -11.92
C ASP A 155 17.34 -1.68 -11.56
N ARG A 156 17.23 -2.56 -12.55
CA ARG A 156 16.67 -3.91 -12.40
C ARG A 156 17.40 -4.74 -11.35
N THR A 157 18.74 -4.67 -11.34
CA THR A 157 19.54 -5.48 -10.44
C THR A 157 19.37 -5.04 -8.98
N ALA A 158 19.51 -3.73 -8.72
CA ALA A 158 19.29 -3.19 -7.39
C ALA A 158 17.83 -3.38 -6.93
N TYR A 159 16.86 -3.25 -7.84
CA TYR A 159 15.44 -3.48 -7.53
C TYR A 159 15.20 -4.94 -7.08
N GLY A 160 15.70 -5.92 -7.82
CA GLY A 160 15.53 -7.33 -7.48
C GLY A 160 16.05 -7.67 -6.09
N VAL A 161 17.24 -7.16 -5.73
CA VAL A 161 17.82 -7.33 -4.38
C VAL A 161 16.95 -6.64 -3.32
N ALA A 162 16.54 -5.41 -3.57
CA ALA A 162 15.79 -4.61 -2.60
C ALA A 162 14.38 -5.17 -2.35
N VAL A 163 13.65 -5.58 -3.41
CA VAL A 163 12.30 -6.14 -3.24
C VAL A 163 12.33 -7.50 -2.54
N GLY A 164 13.36 -8.30 -2.75
CA GLY A 164 13.60 -9.52 -1.98
C GLY A 164 13.79 -9.23 -0.50
N ALA A 165 14.60 -8.21 -0.16
CA ALA A 165 14.79 -7.79 1.22
C ALA A 165 13.51 -7.20 1.85
N VAL A 166 12.63 -6.54 1.06
CA VAL A 166 11.30 -6.14 1.54
C VAL A 166 10.49 -7.37 1.91
N LEU A 167 10.44 -8.40 1.07
CA LEU A 167 9.71 -9.64 1.37
C LEU A 167 10.22 -10.29 2.66
N GLU A 168 11.53 -10.44 2.80
CA GLU A 168 12.16 -10.98 4.01
C GLU A 168 11.77 -10.17 5.25
N SER A 169 11.74 -8.85 5.15
CA SER A 169 11.28 -7.99 6.26
C SER A 169 9.83 -8.23 6.66
N PHE A 170 8.96 -8.59 5.71
CA PHE A 170 7.57 -8.97 5.99
C PHE A 170 7.47 -10.34 6.66
N GLU A 171 8.27 -11.30 6.23
CA GLU A 171 8.31 -12.65 6.83
C GLU A 171 8.77 -12.66 8.29
N GLN A 172 9.57 -11.65 8.67
CA GLN A 172 10.08 -11.49 10.04
C GLN A 172 9.15 -10.66 10.94
N ARG A 173 8.05 -10.10 10.41
CA ARG A 173 7.12 -9.27 11.21
C ARG A 173 6.28 -10.12 12.16
N PRO A 174 6.15 -9.73 13.42
CA PRO A 174 5.23 -10.38 14.35
C PRO A 174 3.77 -9.98 14.10
N ASP A 175 3.53 -8.75 13.58
CA ASP A 175 2.21 -8.15 13.49
C ASP A 175 1.92 -7.61 12.09
N PHE A 176 0.65 -7.69 11.69
CA PHE A 176 0.12 -7.16 10.44
C PHE A 176 -1.15 -6.34 10.69
N LEU A 177 -1.40 -5.37 9.82
CA LEU A 177 -2.65 -4.62 9.86
C LEU A 177 -3.84 -5.58 9.75
N GLU A 178 -4.79 -5.46 10.68
CA GLU A 178 -5.98 -6.33 10.78
C GLU A 178 -5.66 -7.83 10.86
N ASP A 179 -4.47 -8.17 11.35
CA ASP A 179 -3.98 -9.56 11.44
C ASP A 179 -3.97 -10.30 10.08
N VAL A 180 -3.86 -9.57 8.97
CA VAL A 180 -3.80 -10.14 7.61
C VAL A 180 -2.36 -10.19 7.13
N PRO A 181 -1.68 -11.36 7.21
CA PRO A 181 -0.27 -11.49 6.87
C PRO A 181 -0.07 -11.59 5.35
N VAL A 182 -0.11 -10.43 4.69
CA VAL A 182 0.15 -10.28 3.26
C VAL A 182 1.25 -9.25 3.06
N ALA A 183 2.21 -9.55 2.20
CA ALA A 183 3.29 -8.63 1.85
C ALA A 183 2.81 -7.62 0.79
N ASP A 184 1.80 -6.83 1.15
CA ASP A 184 1.10 -5.88 0.29
C ASP A 184 2.02 -4.85 -0.38
N THR A 185 3.05 -4.39 0.33
CA THR A 185 4.06 -3.48 -0.22
C THR A 185 4.88 -4.15 -1.32
N VAL A 186 5.22 -5.43 -1.17
CA VAL A 186 5.91 -6.20 -2.21
C VAL A 186 5.04 -6.32 -3.46
N LEU A 187 3.75 -6.66 -3.30
CA LEU A 187 2.80 -6.76 -4.41
C LEU A 187 2.70 -5.44 -5.18
N VAL A 188 2.57 -4.31 -4.47
CA VAL A 188 2.49 -2.98 -5.07
C VAL A 188 3.78 -2.60 -5.80
N LEU A 189 4.94 -2.85 -5.19
CA LEU A 189 6.24 -2.60 -5.84
C LEU A 189 6.40 -3.42 -7.12
N GLN A 190 6.00 -4.70 -7.09
CA GLN A 190 6.05 -5.56 -8.28
C GLN A 190 5.11 -5.08 -9.40
N LEU A 191 3.91 -4.56 -9.06
CA LEU A 191 2.99 -3.98 -10.05
C LEU A 191 3.58 -2.71 -10.69
N LEU A 192 4.18 -1.83 -9.90
CA LEU A 192 4.86 -0.65 -10.41
C LEU A 192 6.11 -1.00 -11.24
N ALA A 193 6.83 -2.05 -10.83
CA ALA A 193 7.97 -2.58 -11.58
C ALA A 193 7.54 -3.20 -12.92
N ALA A 194 6.44 -3.92 -12.96
CA ALA A 194 5.91 -4.51 -14.18
C ALA A 194 5.55 -3.43 -15.22
N ARG A 195 5.04 -2.28 -14.79
CA ARG A 195 4.77 -1.12 -15.68
C ARG A 195 6.04 -0.53 -16.31
N ARG A 196 7.22 -0.86 -15.76
CA ARG A 196 8.55 -0.39 -16.18
C ARG A 196 9.43 -1.51 -16.73
N ASP A 197 8.86 -2.71 -16.94
CA ASP A 197 9.60 -3.91 -17.33
C ASP A 197 10.73 -4.30 -16.35
N LEU A 198 10.56 -3.99 -15.07
CA LEU A 198 11.55 -4.22 -14.01
C LEU A 198 11.14 -5.31 -13.01
N ALA A 199 9.97 -5.92 -13.17
CA ALA A 199 9.49 -6.96 -12.25
C ALA A 199 10.55 -8.05 -12.06
N SER A 200 10.70 -8.51 -10.82
CA SER A 200 11.69 -9.51 -10.43
C SER A 200 11.02 -10.80 -9.98
N GLU A 201 11.66 -11.93 -10.23
CA GLU A 201 11.23 -13.19 -9.65
C GLU A 201 11.46 -13.16 -8.13
N LEU A 202 10.48 -13.57 -7.37
CA LEU A 202 10.53 -13.66 -5.92
C LEU A 202 10.48 -15.12 -5.48
N PRO A 203 11.07 -15.47 -4.33
CA PRO A 203 10.89 -16.78 -3.74
C PRO A 203 9.43 -17.02 -3.38
N VAL A 204 9.04 -18.29 -3.35
CA VAL A 204 7.71 -18.68 -2.87
C VAL A 204 7.57 -18.28 -1.42
N SER A 205 6.50 -17.55 -1.10
CA SER A 205 6.22 -17.07 0.25
C SER A 205 4.74 -17.25 0.60
N PRO A 206 4.41 -17.65 1.84
CA PRO A 206 3.02 -17.72 2.29
C PRO A 206 2.34 -16.35 2.40
N LEU A 207 3.10 -15.25 2.25
CA LEU A 207 2.62 -13.87 2.30
C LEU A 207 2.29 -13.29 0.91
N LEU A 208 2.45 -14.09 -0.14
CA LEU A 208 2.16 -13.74 -1.55
C LEU A 208 1.11 -14.69 -2.11
N PRO A 209 0.20 -14.22 -3.03
CA PRO A 209 -0.82 -15.04 -3.66
C PRO A 209 -0.27 -16.06 -4.65
#